data_c2ee888faf697998a32715e69b3f2681
#
_entry.id   c2ee888faf697998a32715e69b3f2681
#
_cell.length_a   1.000
_cell.length_b   1.000
_cell.length_c   1.000
_cell.angle_alpha   90.00
_cell.angle_beta   90.00
_cell.angle_gamma   90.00
#
_symmetry.space_group_name_H-M   'P 1'
#
loop_
_entity.id
_entity.type
_entity.pdbx_description
1 polymer ?
#
loop_
_entity_poly.entity_id
_entity_poly.type
_entity_poly.pdbx_seq_one_letter_code
_entity_poly.pdbx_strand_id
1 'polypeptide(L)'
;MIERSHLRIIQAVEEHGSLTAAARELCVTQSALSHTVRKLEDNLGTPVWLREGRSLRLTQAGRYLLNIANRVLPLLFHAEDKLKQMAMGER
;
A
#
# COMPACT_ATOMS: atom_id res chain seq x y z
N MET A 1 3.51 13.08 0.58
CA MET A 1 2.16 12.71 1.01
C MET A 1 1.89 11.23 0.80
N ILE A 2 1.96 10.73 -0.43
CA ILE A 2 1.81 9.30 -0.67
C ILE A 2 3.19 8.66 -0.60
N GLU A 3 3.32 7.63 0.25
CA GLU A 3 4.59 6.96 0.47
C GLU A 3 4.51 5.52 -0.01
N ARG A 4 5.68 4.92 -0.17
CA ARG A 4 5.76 3.51 -0.57
C ARG A 4 4.92 2.62 0.35
N SER A 5 4.95 2.89 1.66
CA SER A 5 4.19 2.10 2.61
C SER A 5 2.70 2.15 2.33
N HIS A 6 2.18 3.30 1.90
CA HIS A 6 0.77 3.44 1.55
C HIS A 6 0.41 2.55 0.37
N LEU A 7 1.29 2.48 -0.62
CA LEU A 7 1.07 1.65 -1.80
C LEU A 7 1.09 0.16 -1.43
N ARG A 8 1.98 -0.23 -0.54
CA ARG A 8 2.03 -1.61 -0.08
C ARG A 8 0.81 -1.98 0.74
N ILE A 9 0.30 -1.05 1.53
CA ILE A 9 -0.90 -1.29 2.33
C ILE A 9 -2.09 -1.58 1.42
N ILE A 10 -2.29 -0.77 0.38
CA ILE A 10 -3.45 -0.98 -0.48
C ILE A 10 -3.34 -2.30 -1.23
N GLN A 11 -2.14 -2.70 -1.65
CA GLN A 11 -1.96 -4.00 -2.28
C GLN A 11 -2.27 -5.14 -1.32
N ALA A 12 -1.79 -5.04 -0.08
CA ALA A 12 -1.98 -6.10 0.90
C ALA A 12 -3.44 -6.25 1.27
N VAL A 13 -4.16 -5.13 1.46
CA VAL A 13 -5.58 -5.19 1.80
C VAL A 13 -6.38 -5.79 0.65
N GLU A 14 -6.07 -5.42 -0.58
CA GLU A 14 -6.76 -5.96 -1.73
C GLU A 14 -6.48 -7.46 -1.88
N GLU A 15 -5.24 -7.86 -1.69
CA GLU A 15 -4.84 -9.25 -1.85
C GLU A 15 -5.45 -10.14 -0.77
N HIS A 16 -5.46 -9.68 0.47
CA HIS A 16 -5.87 -10.50 1.61
C HIS A 16 -7.31 -10.27 2.04
N GLY A 17 -7.96 -9.24 1.53
CA GLY A 17 -9.38 -9.00 1.75
C GLY A 17 -9.75 -8.40 3.09
N SER A 18 -8.81 -8.13 3.98
CA SER A 18 -9.12 -7.53 5.26
C SER A 18 -7.92 -6.77 5.82
N LEU A 19 -8.22 -5.80 6.71
CA LEU A 19 -7.16 -5.07 7.39
C LEU A 19 -6.36 -5.96 8.33
N THR A 20 -7.02 -6.91 8.98
CA THR A 20 -6.34 -7.81 9.91
C THR A 20 -5.31 -8.67 9.18
N ALA A 21 -5.71 -9.26 8.06
CA ALA A 21 -4.80 -10.09 7.29
C ALA A 21 -3.67 -9.28 6.66
N ALA A 22 -3.99 -8.07 6.19
CA ALA A 22 -2.98 -7.19 5.63
C ALA A 22 -1.96 -6.77 6.68
N ALA A 23 -2.43 -6.45 7.91
CA ALA A 23 -1.54 -6.07 9.00
C ALA A 23 -0.57 -7.20 9.33
N ARG A 24 -1.08 -8.43 9.33
CA ARG A 24 -0.24 -9.60 9.58
C ARG A 24 0.84 -9.73 8.50
N GLU A 25 0.45 -9.57 7.24
CA GLU A 25 1.39 -9.65 6.13
C GLU A 25 2.47 -8.58 6.25
N LEU A 26 2.09 -7.37 6.67
CA LEU A 26 3.00 -6.24 6.76
C LEU A 26 3.73 -6.16 8.10
N CYS A 27 3.48 -7.11 8.99
CA CYS A 27 4.14 -7.19 10.29
C CYS A 27 3.88 -5.96 11.17
N VAL A 28 2.65 -5.47 11.13
CA VAL A 28 2.22 -4.35 11.98
C VAL A 28 0.92 -4.74 12.67
N THR A 29 0.53 -3.96 13.69
CA THR A 29 -0.76 -4.19 14.34
C THR A 29 -1.89 -3.65 13.45
N GLN A 30 -3.08 -4.20 13.63
CA GLN A 30 -4.23 -3.69 12.90
C GLN A 30 -4.51 -2.23 13.26
N SER A 31 -4.32 -1.87 14.55
CA SER A 31 -4.53 -0.50 15.00
C SER A 31 -3.60 0.46 14.29
N ALA A 32 -2.32 0.10 14.18
CA ALA A 32 -1.35 0.94 13.49
C ALA A 32 -1.71 1.08 12.02
N LEU A 33 -2.12 -0.02 11.39
CA LEU A 33 -2.50 0.01 9.98
C LEU A 33 -3.72 0.90 9.77
N SER A 34 -4.74 0.75 10.60
CA SER A 34 -5.95 1.57 10.52
C SER A 34 -5.64 3.04 10.69
N HIS A 35 -4.73 3.36 11.62
CA HIS A 35 -4.33 4.73 11.87
C HIS A 35 -3.63 5.33 10.63
N THR A 36 -2.73 4.57 10.03
CA THR A 36 -2.01 5.02 8.84
C THR A 36 -2.98 5.25 7.68
N VAL A 37 -3.93 4.35 7.49
CA VAL A 37 -4.93 4.49 6.43
C VAL A 37 -5.78 5.73 6.65
N ARG A 38 -6.20 5.97 7.89
CA ARG A 38 -7.03 7.14 8.20
C ARG A 38 -6.29 8.43 7.91
N LYS A 39 -5.01 8.49 8.29
CA LYS A 39 -4.20 9.67 8.00
C LYS A 39 -4.04 9.88 6.51
N LEU A 40 -3.84 8.81 5.77
CA LEU A 40 -3.74 8.89 4.31
C LEU A 40 -5.04 9.43 3.72
N GLU A 41 -6.17 8.89 4.16
CA GLU A 41 -7.47 9.35 3.66
C GLU A 41 -7.73 10.82 4.00
N ASP A 42 -7.32 11.24 5.20
CA ASP A 42 -7.45 12.64 5.60
C ASP A 42 -6.62 13.55 4.69
N ASN A 43 -5.41 13.13 4.35
CA ASN A 43 -4.53 13.89 3.46
C ASN A 43 -5.07 13.94 2.04
N LEU A 44 -5.67 12.85 1.58
CA LEU A 44 -6.23 12.78 0.23
C LEU A 44 -7.57 13.48 0.11
N GLY A 45 -8.27 13.64 1.24
CA GLY A 45 -9.60 14.23 1.23
C GLY A 45 -10.69 13.30 0.74
N THR A 46 -10.42 12.00 0.65
CA THR A 46 -11.39 11.03 0.18
C THR A 46 -11.05 9.66 0.77
N PRO A 47 -12.07 8.84 1.05
CA PRO A 47 -11.78 7.48 1.52
C PRO A 47 -11.23 6.60 0.41
N VAL A 48 -10.41 5.66 0.80
CA VAL A 48 -9.82 4.67 -0.11
C VAL A 48 -10.64 3.40 -0.10
N TRP A 49 -11.21 3.05 1.05
CA TRP A 49 -12.09 1.91 1.20
C TRP A 49 -13.39 2.33 1.83
N LEU A 50 -14.45 1.58 1.49
CA LEU A 50 -15.73 1.66 2.18
C LEU A 50 -16.00 0.29 2.79
N ARG A 51 -16.57 0.29 3.98
CA ARG A 51 -16.93 -0.94 4.65
C ARG A 51 -18.33 -1.35 4.23
N GLU A 52 -18.45 -2.57 3.71
CA GLU A 52 -19.74 -3.16 3.36
C GLU A 52 -19.87 -4.46 4.13
N GLY A 53 -20.67 -4.42 5.21
CA GLY A 53 -20.76 -5.55 6.09
C GLY A 53 -19.39 -5.85 6.70
N ARG A 54 -18.87 -7.04 6.44
CA ARG A 54 -17.57 -7.44 6.96
C ARG A 54 -16.46 -7.26 5.95
N SER A 55 -16.79 -6.88 4.75
CA SER A 55 -15.77 -6.73 3.71
C SER A 55 -15.44 -5.27 3.47
N LEU A 56 -14.29 -5.06 2.85
CA LEU A 56 -13.84 -3.75 2.42
C LEU A 56 -13.94 -3.68 0.92
N ARG A 57 -14.47 -2.57 0.43
CA ARG A 57 -14.62 -2.34 -0.98
C ARG A 57 -13.84 -1.08 -1.35
N LEU A 58 -13.03 -1.17 -2.38
CA LEU A 58 -12.28 -0.02 -2.85
C LEU A 58 -13.22 1.03 -3.43
N THR A 59 -12.97 2.27 -3.07
CA THR A 59 -13.61 3.41 -3.74
C THR A 59 -12.96 3.60 -5.10
N GLN A 60 -13.47 4.56 -5.86
CA GLN A 60 -12.83 4.94 -7.12
C GLN A 60 -11.41 5.42 -6.86
N ALA A 61 -11.22 6.22 -5.82
CA ALA A 61 -9.89 6.69 -5.44
C ALA A 61 -8.99 5.51 -5.05
N GLY A 62 -9.53 4.54 -4.31
CA GLY A 62 -8.78 3.37 -3.92
C GLY A 62 -8.34 2.53 -5.10
N ARG A 63 -9.23 2.36 -6.08
CA ARG A 63 -8.87 1.61 -7.29
C ARG A 63 -7.78 2.31 -8.09
N TYR A 64 -7.86 3.63 -8.17
CA TYR A 64 -6.83 4.40 -8.83
C TYR A 64 -5.48 4.21 -8.12
N LEU A 65 -5.49 4.31 -6.80
CA LEU A 65 -4.28 4.17 -6.01
C LEU A 65 -3.69 2.76 -6.12
N LEU A 66 -4.55 1.73 -6.14
CA LEU A 66 -4.10 0.36 -6.34
C LEU A 66 -3.44 0.19 -7.71
N ASN A 67 -4.02 0.80 -8.74
CA ASN A 67 -3.44 0.76 -10.07
C ASN A 67 -2.03 1.37 -10.07
N ILE A 68 -1.90 2.52 -9.41
CA ILE A 68 -0.60 3.18 -9.29
C ILE A 68 0.38 2.28 -8.52
N ALA A 69 -0.08 1.68 -7.41
CA ALA A 69 0.78 0.79 -6.62
C ALA A 69 1.30 -0.37 -7.45
N ASN A 70 0.43 -0.98 -8.25
CA ASN A 70 0.81 -2.12 -9.08
C ASN A 70 1.81 -1.76 -10.19
N ARG A 71 1.87 -0.48 -10.54
CA ARG A 71 2.80 0.00 -11.56
C ARG A 71 4.09 0.53 -10.96
N VAL A 72 3.98 1.23 -9.85
CA VAL A 72 5.13 1.94 -9.26
C VAL A 72 6.00 1.01 -8.41
N LEU A 73 5.39 0.14 -7.61
CA LEU A 73 6.17 -0.70 -6.71
C LEU A 73 7.16 -1.62 -7.44
N PRO A 74 6.77 -2.28 -8.52
CA PRO A 74 7.75 -3.08 -9.27
C PRO A 74 8.90 -2.23 -9.82
N LEU A 75 8.61 -1.01 -10.24
CA LEU A 75 9.64 -0.11 -10.73
C LEU A 75 10.62 0.27 -9.63
N LEU A 76 10.11 0.54 -8.43
CA LEU A 76 10.97 0.88 -7.30
C LEU A 76 11.84 -0.32 -6.90
N PHE A 77 11.26 -1.50 -6.82
CA PHE A 77 12.03 -2.70 -6.48
C PHE A 77 13.10 -2.96 -7.52
N HIS A 78 12.75 -2.84 -8.78
CA HIS A 78 13.70 -3.06 -9.87
C HIS A 78 14.83 -2.04 -9.81
N ALA A 79 14.50 -0.77 -9.55
CA ALA A 79 15.49 0.29 -9.46
C ALA A 79 16.44 0.05 -8.29
N GLU A 80 15.90 -0.35 -7.14
CA GLU A 80 16.72 -0.63 -5.97
C GLU A 80 17.68 -1.78 -6.21
N ASP A 81 17.17 -2.83 -6.85
CA ASP A 81 17.99 -4.00 -7.16
C ASP A 81 19.11 -3.64 -8.12
N LYS A 82 18.77 -2.86 -9.15
CA LYS A 82 19.75 -2.43 -10.14
C LYS A 82 20.82 -1.54 -9.50
N LEU A 83 20.41 -0.64 -8.62
CA LEU A 83 21.36 0.23 -7.93
C LEU A 83 22.30 -0.56 -7.03
N LYS A 84 21.78 -1.60 -6.36
CA LYS A 84 22.62 -2.48 -5.57
C LYS A 84 23.65 -3.19 -6.43
N GLN A 85 23.24 -3.67 -7.60
CA GLN A 85 24.14 -4.31 -8.54
C GLN A 85 25.21 -3.37 -9.01
N MET A 86 24.83 -2.12 -9.31
CA MET A 86 25.80 -1.09 -9.72
C MET A 86 26.81 -0.82 -8.63
N ALA A 87 26.33 -0.70 -7.37
CA ALA A 87 27.24 -0.44 -6.24
C ALA A 87 28.22 -1.58 -6.05
N MET A 88 27.78 -2.82 -6.24
CA MET A 88 28.64 -3.99 -6.05
C MET A 88 29.62 -4.17 -7.21
N GLY A 89 29.18 -3.84 -8.41
CA GLY A 89 29.99 -4.00 -9.60
C GLY A 89 30.86 -2.80 -9.92
N GLU A 90 30.66 -1.70 -9.24
CA GLU A 90 31.39 -0.47 -9.46
C GLU A 90 32.84 -0.59 -9.00
N ARG A 91 33.81 -0.10 -9.78
CA ARG A 91 35.23 -0.13 -9.42
C ARG A 91 35.84 1.23 -9.61
#